data_68b1393e1566784207d518113ac06d01
#
_entry.id   68b1393e1566784207d518113ac06d01
#
_cell.length_a   1.000
_cell.length_b   1.000
_cell.length_c   1.000
_cell.angle_alpha   90.00
_cell.angle_beta   90.00
_cell.angle_gamma   90.00
#
_symmetry.space_group_name_H-M   'P 1'
#
loop_
_entity.id
_entity.type
_entity.pdbx_description
1 polymer ?
#
loop_
_entity_poly.entity_id
_entity_poly.type
_entity_poly.pdbx_seq_one_letter_code
_entity_poly.pdbx_strand_id
1 'polypeptide(L)'
;MASFIKQLSQNLIHRIFPLKNPILWLVLLSSLLLTGCVEYDAGVTFNNSNRGEIVQHIKLGERLTSFSGDYVYEWLHSIERRTRQLEGTTQRISPEEIIVKIPFSNGQELQEKFNNFLNSRTNQKADAVQKASESELPKIESNLLINQNNFVLLVRNRLIYDLDLRSLSLIASRGNVLSDTGSILDLEFSLKTPWGARNIQQNETAINPQKQGKQLVWQLQPGQLNHIEVVFWLPSPLGIGGLLIILFIWGGIYLRYHFMPDPRVQFAPDAKAATE
;
A
#
# COMPACT_ATOMS: atom_id res chain seq x y z
N MET A 1 -21.66 59.59 -3.17
CA MET A 1 -21.52 58.22 -2.60
C MET A 1 -20.36 57.42 -3.18
N ALA A 2 -20.01 57.54 -4.44
CA ALA A 2 -18.91 56.77 -5.08
C ALA A 2 -17.50 57.15 -4.63
N SER A 3 -17.23 58.40 -4.19
CA SER A 3 -15.92 58.84 -3.71
C SER A 3 -15.53 58.30 -2.33
N PHE A 4 -16.52 58.05 -1.47
CA PHE A 4 -16.33 57.55 -0.11
C PHE A 4 -15.93 56.06 -0.09
N ILE A 5 -16.47 55.28 -1.00
CA ILE A 5 -16.14 53.85 -1.13
C ILE A 5 -14.72 53.65 -1.67
N LYS A 6 -14.26 54.53 -2.56
CA LYS A 6 -12.90 54.47 -3.13
C LYS A 6 -11.81 54.83 -2.11
N GLN A 7 -12.11 55.74 -1.19
CA GLN A 7 -11.20 56.14 -0.11
C GLN A 7 -11.10 55.09 1.00
N LEU A 8 -12.22 54.35 1.28
CA LEU A 8 -12.21 53.25 2.24
C LEU A 8 -11.43 52.03 1.70
N SER A 9 -11.51 51.73 0.41
CA SER A 9 -10.79 50.62 -0.18
C SER A 9 -9.28 50.85 -0.24
N GLN A 10 -8.83 52.09 -0.50
CA GLN A 10 -7.40 52.44 -0.50
C GLN A 10 -6.77 52.43 0.89
N ASN A 11 -7.51 52.86 1.92
CA ASN A 11 -7.03 52.81 3.30
C ASN A 11 -7.01 51.43 3.92
N LEU A 12 -7.87 50.52 3.45
CA LEU A 12 -7.88 49.14 3.91
C LEU A 12 -6.72 48.33 3.33
N ILE A 13 -6.36 48.56 2.06
CA ILE A 13 -5.25 47.87 1.40
C ILE A 13 -3.89 48.28 2.01
N HIS A 14 -3.72 49.54 2.41
CA HIS A 14 -2.49 50.01 3.05
C HIS A 14 -2.31 49.57 4.53
N ARG A 15 -3.39 49.11 5.20
CA ARG A 15 -3.34 48.61 6.58
C ARG A 15 -3.11 47.09 6.66
N ILE A 16 -3.41 46.34 5.61
CA ILE A 16 -3.31 44.87 5.60
C ILE A 16 -1.92 44.38 5.19
N PHE A 17 -1.13 45.19 4.48
CA PHE A 17 0.24 44.83 4.10
C PHE A 17 1.25 45.91 4.56
N PRO A 18 1.80 45.83 5.77
CA PRO A 18 3.02 46.54 6.08
C PRO A 18 4.19 45.84 5.34
N LEU A 19 4.33 46.11 4.04
CA LEU A 19 5.42 45.57 3.19
C LEU A 19 6.83 46.02 3.66
N LYS A 20 6.95 46.72 4.78
CA LYS A 20 8.21 47.21 5.34
C LYS A 20 8.73 46.47 6.58
N ASN A 21 8.04 45.41 7.04
CA ASN A 21 8.59 44.65 8.17
C ASN A 21 9.48 43.51 7.64
N PRO A 22 10.82 43.64 7.73
CA PRO A 22 11.76 42.59 7.32
C PRO A 22 11.51 41.29 8.11
N ILE A 23 10.94 41.37 9.31
CA ILE A 23 10.56 40.24 10.15
C ILE A 23 9.45 39.43 9.49
N LEU A 24 8.45 40.05 8.83
CA LEU A 24 7.37 39.35 8.15
C LEU A 24 7.90 38.58 6.92
N TRP A 25 8.82 39.18 6.18
CA TRP A 25 9.54 38.55 5.09
C TRP A 25 10.44 37.42 5.58
N LEU A 26 11.08 37.60 6.72
CA LEU A 26 11.94 36.58 7.33
C LEU A 26 11.10 35.38 7.83
N VAL A 27 9.93 35.62 8.43
CA VAL A 27 8.98 34.60 8.85
C VAL A 27 8.38 33.88 7.62
N LEU A 28 8.01 34.60 6.56
CA LEU A 28 7.52 34.03 5.33
C LEU A 28 8.60 33.19 4.63
N LEU A 29 9.83 33.70 4.58
CA LEU A 29 10.98 32.98 4.04
C LEU A 29 11.31 31.75 4.90
N SER A 30 11.24 31.87 6.23
CA SER A 30 11.43 30.76 7.16
C SER A 30 10.36 29.69 7.01
N SER A 31 9.09 30.04 6.76
CA SER A 31 8.02 29.07 6.54
C SER A 31 8.19 28.30 5.21
N LEU A 32 8.71 28.96 4.17
CA LEU A 32 9.08 28.30 2.91
C LEU A 32 10.29 27.36 3.04
N LEU A 33 11.11 27.57 4.08
CA LEU A 33 12.30 26.77 4.34
C LEU A 33 12.00 25.47 5.14
N LEU A 34 10.77 25.25 5.65
CA LEU A 34 10.43 24.07 6.48
C LEU A 34 9.89 22.86 5.69
N THR A 35 9.80 22.91 4.37
CA THR A 35 9.31 21.78 3.57
C THR A 35 10.41 20.78 3.25
N GLY A 36 10.76 19.97 4.20
CA GLY A 36 11.71 18.88 4.05
C GLY A 36 11.10 17.53 4.45
N CYS A 37 9.91 17.19 3.94
CA CYS A 37 9.23 15.95 4.29
C CYS A 37 9.79 14.78 3.47
N VAL A 38 10.01 13.66 4.13
CA VAL A 38 10.16 12.34 3.51
C VAL A 38 8.78 11.72 3.52
N GLU A 39 8.23 11.44 2.35
CA GLU A 39 6.96 10.76 2.15
C GLU A 39 7.26 9.31 1.76
N TYR A 40 6.72 8.38 2.50
CA TYR A 40 6.90 6.95 2.26
C TYR A 40 5.58 6.22 2.41
N ASP A 41 5.01 5.83 1.28
CA ASP A 41 3.76 5.10 1.20
C ASP A 41 4.04 3.64 0.85
N ALA A 42 3.64 2.75 1.74
CA ALA A 42 3.66 1.31 1.48
C ALA A 42 2.23 0.83 1.25
N GLY A 43 1.96 0.24 0.10
CA GLY A 43 0.64 -0.25 -0.25
C GLY A 43 0.64 -1.70 -0.67
N VAL A 44 -0.46 -2.40 -0.36
CA VAL A 44 -0.74 -3.75 -0.86
C VAL A 44 -2.07 -3.72 -1.59
N THR A 45 -2.06 -4.11 -2.87
CA THR A 45 -3.25 -4.19 -3.71
C THR A 45 -3.54 -5.63 -4.07
N PHE A 46 -4.72 -6.13 -3.73
CA PHE A 46 -5.23 -7.42 -4.18
C PHE A 46 -6.22 -7.24 -5.32
N ASN A 47 -6.01 -7.94 -6.42
CA ASN A 47 -6.96 -8.01 -7.52
C ASN A 47 -7.91 -9.21 -7.34
N ASN A 48 -7.39 -10.34 -6.88
CA ASN A 48 -8.12 -11.55 -6.50
C ASN A 48 -7.26 -12.41 -5.56
N SER A 49 -7.67 -13.66 -5.26
CA SER A 49 -6.91 -14.54 -4.37
C SER A 49 -5.53 -14.96 -4.89
N ASN A 50 -5.31 -14.84 -6.21
CA ASN A 50 -4.14 -15.36 -6.91
C ASN A 50 -3.35 -14.26 -7.63
N ARG A 51 -3.65 -12.99 -7.39
CA ARG A 51 -2.94 -11.87 -8.03
C ARG A 51 -3.06 -10.59 -7.22
N GLY A 52 -1.94 -9.99 -6.96
CA GLY A 52 -1.82 -8.68 -6.35
C GLY A 52 -0.46 -8.04 -6.61
N GLU A 53 -0.25 -6.87 -6.05
CA GLU A 53 1.01 -6.14 -6.13
C GLU A 53 1.30 -5.39 -4.82
N ILE A 54 2.55 -5.36 -4.44
CA ILE A 54 3.10 -4.45 -3.43
C ILE A 54 3.48 -3.19 -4.19
N VAL A 55 2.96 -2.04 -3.76
CA VAL A 55 3.28 -0.74 -4.33
C VAL A 55 3.95 0.09 -3.25
N GLN A 56 5.13 0.64 -3.54
CA GLN A 56 5.77 1.57 -2.63
C GLN A 56 6.09 2.86 -3.38
N HIS A 57 5.65 3.95 -2.83
CA HIS A 57 5.95 5.28 -3.31
C HIS A 57 6.90 5.93 -2.30
N ILE A 58 8.04 6.35 -2.77
CA ILE A 58 9.11 6.92 -1.96
C ILE A 58 9.47 8.26 -2.56
N LYS A 59 9.26 9.30 -1.80
CA LYS A 59 9.60 10.67 -2.18
C LYS A 59 10.45 11.29 -1.10
N LEU A 60 11.62 11.74 -1.47
CA LEU A 60 12.59 12.36 -0.57
C LEU A 60 12.55 13.87 -0.75
N GLY A 61 12.58 14.60 0.35
CA GLY A 61 12.64 16.07 0.30
C GLY A 61 13.93 16.57 -0.35
N GLU A 62 13.84 17.59 -1.18
CA GLU A 62 14.97 18.19 -1.92
C GLU A 62 16.16 18.59 -1.01
N ARG A 63 15.91 18.85 0.26
CA ARG A 63 16.97 19.17 1.24
C ARG A 63 17.81 17.96 1.61
N LEU A 64 17.19 16.78 1.71
CA LEU A 64 17.92 15.55 2.02
C LEU A 64 18.89 15.22 0.90
N THR A 65 18.48 15.42 -0.35
CA THR A 65 19.30 15.18 -1.54
C THR A 65 20.42 16.21 -1.69
N SER A 66 20.20 17.46 -1.33
CA SER A 66 21.23 18.49 -1.39
C SER A 66 22.36 18.33 -0.37
N PHE A 67 22.09 17.70 0.79
CA PHE A 67 23.12 17.46 1.83
C PHE A 67 23.79 16.07 1.72
N SER A 68 23.13 15.10 1.13
CA SER A 68 23.55 13.68 1.13
C SER A 68 23.35 13.01 -0.22
N GLY A 69 23.50 13.74 -1.33
CA GLY A 69 23.12 13.31 -2.68
C GLY A 69 23.68 11.92 -3.04
N ASP A 70 24.98 11.66 -2.83
CA ASP A 70 25.58 10.37 -3.16
C ASP A 70 24.98 9.20 -2.37
N TYR A 71 24.72 9.40 -1.07
CA TYR A 71 24.06 8.40 -0.21
C TYR A 71 22.62 8.11 -0.65
N VAL A 72 21.87 9.15 -1.02
CA VAL A 72 20.49 9.03 -1.51
C VAL A 72 20.46 8.25 -2.82
N TYR A 73 21.34 8.55 -3.75
CA TYR A 73 21.42 7.84 -5.03
C TYR A 73 21.79 6.37 -4.85
N GLU A 74 22.78 6.06 -4.04
CA GLU A 74 23.15 4.67 -3.72
C GLU A 74 22.01 3.91 -3.05
N TRP A 75 21.29 4.59 -2.16
CA TRP A 75 20.13 4.01 -1.51
C TRP A 75 18.99 3.71 -2.49
N LEU A 76 18.65 4.64 -3.38
CA LEU A 76 17.65 4.42 -4.44
C LEU A 76 18.07 3.28 -5.38
N HIS A 77 19.34 3.22 -5.77
CA HIS A 77 19.88 2.09 -6.55
C HIS A 77 19.80 0.75 -5.80
N SER A 78 19.97 0.76 -4.50
CA SER A 78 19.78 -0.45 -3.68
C SER A 78 18.34 -0.94 -3.69
N ILE A 79 17.37 -0.02 -3.67
CA ILE A 79 15.94 -0.31 -3.81
C ILE A 79 15.65 -0.91 -5.19
N GLU A 80 16.15 -0.31 -6.26
CA GLU A 80 15.99 -0.82 -7.63
C GLU A 80 16.54 -2.23 -7.80
N ARG A 81 17.72 -2.52 -7.23
CA ARG A 81 18.31 -3.88 -7.26
C ARG A 81 17.44 -4.90 -6.52
N ARG A 82 16.97 -4.57 -5.30
CA ARG A 82 16.09 -5.45 -4.51
C ARG A 82 14.76 -5.68 -5.20
N THR A 83 14.18 -4.64 -5.79
CA THR A 83 12.95 -4.77 -6.56
C THR A 83 13.10 -5.76 -7.70
N ARG A 84 14.21 -5.67 -8.45
CA ARG A 84 14.49 -6.62 -9.54
C ARG A 84 14.72 -8.05 -9.05
N GLN A 85 15.33 -8.24 -7.89
CA GLN A 85 15.51 -9.58 -7.28
C GLN A 85 14.17 -10.21 -6.89
N LEU A 86 13.14 -9.40 -6.62
CA LEU A 86 11.78 -9.83 -6.28
C LEU A 86 10.83 -9.82 -7.49
N GLU A 87 11.39 -9.82 -8.72
CA GLU A 87 10.63 -9.78 -9.98
C GLU A 87 9.74 -8.52 -10.13
N GLY A 88 10.08 -7.47 -9.41
CA GLY A 88 9.36 -6.20 -9.44
C GLY A 88 9.88 -5.24 -10.50
N THR A 89 9.16 -4.17 -10.66
CA THR A 89 9.50 -3.04 -11.55
C THR A 89 9.62 -1.76 -10.76
N THR A 90 10.49 -0.88 -11.23
CA THR A 90 10.67 0.45 -10.65
C THR A 90 10.40 1.51 -11.71
N GLN A 91 9.70 2.55 -11.32
CA GLN A 91 9.48 3.73 -12.13
C GLN A 91 10.03 4.94 -11.39
N ARG A 92 11.08 5.55 -11.93
CA ARG A 92 11.63 6.79 -11.39
C ARG A 92 10.85 7.96 -11.98
N ILE A 93 10.24 8.78 -11.12
CA ILE A 93 9.47 9.96 -11.52
C ILE A 93 10.41 11.17 -11.52
N SER A 94 11.25 11.30 -10.49
CA SER A 94 12.26 12.33 -10.36
C SER A 94 13.57 11.75 -9.76
N PRO A 95 14.66 12.53 -9.66
CA PRO A 95 15.86 12.09 -8.93
C PRO A 95 15.59 11.68 -7.49
N GLU A 96 14.55 12.26 -6.86
CA GLU A 96 14.18 12.03 -5.46
C GLU A 96 12.95 11.14 -5.29
N GLU A 97 12.27 10.76 -6.39
CA GLU A 97 10.98 10.07 -6.34
C GLU A 97 10.98 8.80 -7.15
N ILE A 98 10.62 7.67 -6.49
CA ILE A 98 10.56 6.36 -7.11
C ILE A 98 9.29 5.62 -6.71
N ILE A 99 8.65 4.98 -7.68
CA ILE A 99 7.56 4.03 -7.47
C ILE A 99 8.09 2.62 -7.72
N VAL A 100 7.88 1.76 -6.73
CA VAL A 100 8.22 0.34 -6.77
C VAL A 100 6.93 -0.48 -6.88
N LYS A 101 6.92 -1.47 -7.77
CA LYS A 101 5.81 -2.44 -7.91
C LYS A 101 6.37 -3.85 -7.93
N ILE A 102 5.95 -4.68 -6.97
CA ILE A 102 6.37 -6.07 -6.85
C ILE A 102 5.14 -6.96 -6.93
N PRO A 103 4.97 -7.76 -7.99
CA PRO A 103 3.82 -8.63 -8.14
C PRO A 103 3.92 -9.84 -7.19
N PHE A 104 2.76 -10.35 -6.76
CA PHE A 104 2.65 -11.60 -6.02
C PHE A 104 1.42 -12.40 -6.47
N SER A 105 1.50 -13.73 -6.33
CA SER A 105 0.47 -14.67 -6.79
C SER A 105 -0.37 -15.25 -5.64
N ASN A 106 0.09 -15.14 -4.39
CA ASN A 106 -0.62 -15.66 -3.22
C ASN A 106 -0.16 -14.95 -1.95
N GLY A 107 -0.82 -15.25 -0.81
CA GLY A 107 -0.51 -14.61 0.46
C GLY A 107 0.86 -14.96 1.01
N GLN A 108 1.34 -16.18 0.83
CA GLN A 108 2.67 -16.58 1.27
C GLN A 108 3.75 -15.81 0.51
N GLU A 109 3.63 -15.72 -0.80
CA GLU A 109 4.54 -14.95 -1.64
C GLU A 109 4.51 -13.44 -1.30
N LEU A 110 3.33 -12.89 -1.01
CA LEU A 110 3.21 -11.53 -0.49
C LEU A 110 4.03 -11.37 0.79
N GLN A 111 3.83 -12.25 1.77
CA GLN A 111 4.54 -12.20 3.05
C GLN A 111 6.05 -12.28 2.87
N GLU A 112 6.53 -13.22 2.06
CA GLU A 112 7.95 -13.40 1.78
C GLU A 112 8.56 -12.19 1.06
N LYS A 113 7.94 -11.73 -0.03
CA LYS A 113 8.43 -10.59 -0.81
C LYS A 113 8.41 -9.29 -0.02
N PHE A 114 7.32 -9.04 0.74
CA PHE A 114 7.19 -7.82 1.55
C PHE A 114 8.23 -7.78 2.66
N ASN A 115 8.35 -8.86 3.43
CA ASN A 115 9.32 -8.95 4.52
C ASN A 115 10.76 -8.93 4.01
N ASN A 116 11.07 -9.62 2.91
CA ASN A 116 12.39 -9.58 2.30
C ASN A 116 12.75 -8.19 1.78
N PHE A 117 11.79 -7.48 1.18
CA PHE A 117 12.04 -6.13 0.66
C PHE A 117 12.41 -5.15 1.78
N LEU A 118 11.68 -5.19 2.91
CA LEU A 118 11.89 -4.26 4.03
C LEU A 118 13.07 -4.66 4.93
N ASN A 119 13.23 -5.94 5.23
CA ASN A 119 14.23 -6.43 6.19
C ASN A 119 15.61 -6.67 5.57
N SER A 120 15.76 -6.69 4.23
CA SER A 120 17.06 -6.91 3.55
C SER A 120 18.13 -5.88 3.91
N ARG A 121 17.78 -4.75 4.48
CA ARG A 121 18.72 -3.78 5.03
C ARG A 121 19.48 -4.30 6.26
N THR A 122 18.81 -5.14 7.07
CA THR A 122 19.38 -5.65 8.31
C THR A 122 20.42 -6.73 8.03
N ASN A 123 20.20 -7.55 7.00
CA ASN A 123 21.05 -8.71 6.71
C ASN A 123 22.32 -8.37 5.91
N GLN A 124 22.29 -7.35 5.02
CA GLN A 124 23.47 -6.99 4.23
C GLN A 124 24.56 -6.23 5.01
N LYS A 125 24.23 -5.62 6.15
CA LYS A 125 25.24 -4.96 6.99
C LYS A 125 25.96 -5.90 7.96
N ALA A 126 25.43 -7.08 8.24
CA ALA A 126 26.10 -8.06 9.09
C ALA A 126 27.38 -8.64 8.44
N ASP A 127 27.41 -8.74 7.10
CA ASP A 127 28.53 -9.38 6.38
C ASP A 127 29.60 -8.41 5.85
N ALA A 128 29.31 -7.10 5.75
CA ALA A 128 30.21 -6.16 5.05
C ALA A 128 30.88 -5.09 5.91
N VAL A 129 30.50 -4.88 7.18
CA VAL A 129 31.03 -3.78 8.01
C VAL A 129 31.48 -4.27 9.39
N GLN A 130 32.55 -5.10 9.41
CA GLN A 130 33.31 -5.31 10.63
C GLN A 130 34.41 -4.26 10.86
N LYS A 131 34.48 -3.20 10.07
CA LYS A 131 35.47 -2.11 10.26
C LYS A 131 34.94 -0.81 9.69
N ALA A 132 34.18 -0.05 10.45
CA ALA A 132 34.28 1.42 10.54
C ALA A 132 33.05 1.96 11.30
N SER A 133 33.33 2.59 12.46
CA SER A 133 32.51 3.60 13.16
C SER A 133 31.03 3.27 13.37
N GLU A 134 30.67 3.01 14.61
CA GLU A 134 29.35 2.97 15.22
C GLU A 134 28.46 4.18 14.86
N SER A 135 27.97 4.23 13.65
CA SER A 135 26.75 4.97 13.34
C SER A 135 25.63 3.97 13.43
N GLU A 136 25.03 3.84 14.60
CA GLU A 136 23.79 3.12 14.84
C GLU A 136 22.68 3.76 13.99
N LEU A 137 22.57 3.31 12.74
CA LEU A 137 21.38 3.63 11.94
C LEU A 137 20.20 2.96 12.62
N PRO A 138 19.07 3.67 12.74
CA PRO A 138 17.88 3.15 13.42
C PRO A 138 17.45 1.83 12.76
N LYS A 139 17.32 0.80 13.57
CA LYS A 139 16.84 -0.51 13.14
C LYS A 139 15.31 -0.46 13.06
N ILE A 140 14.78 -0.48 11.86
CA ILE A 140 13.35 -0.59 11.61
C ILE A 140 13.04 -2.06 11.37
N GLU A 141 12.19 -2.65 12.21
CA GLU A 141 11.72 -4.02 12.06
C GLU A 141 10.29 -4.02 11.51
N SER A 142 10.09 -4.76 10.44
CA SER A 142 8.80 -4.88 9.77
C SER A 142 8.43 -6.35 9.62
N ASN A 143 7.21 -6.71 10.00
CA ASN A 143 6.71 -8.07 9.90
C ASN A 143 5.28 -8.06 9.38
N LEU A 144 5.08 -8.58 8.18
CA LEU A 144 3.76 -8.77 7.59
C LEU A 144 3.45 -10.26 7.60
N LEU A 145 2.31 -10.62 8.19
CA LEU A 145 1.76 -11.97 8.23
C LEU A 145 0.41 -12.00 7.54
N ILE A 146 0.14 -13.04 6.78
CA ILE A 146 -1.16 -13.25 6.15
C ILE A 146 -1.63 -14.68 6.34
N ASN A 147 -2.82 -14.82 6.91
CA ASN A 147 -3.50 -16.10 7.08
C ASN A 147 -4.65 -16.21 6.10
N GLN A 148 -4.65 -17.25 5.28
CA GLN A 148 -5.65 -17.48 4.23
C GLN A 148 -6.48 -18.72 4.52
N ASN A 149 -7.81 -18.56 4.57
CA ASN A 149 -8.77 -19.66 4.66
C ASN A 149 -9.56 -19.76 3.35
N ASN A 150 -9.44 -20.89 2.66
CA ASN A 150 -10.07 -21.10 1.36
C ASN A 150 -11.45 -21.78 1.51
N PHE A 151 -12.50 -21.12 1.02
CA PHE A 151 -13.88 -21.60 0.99
C PHE A 151 -14.34 -21.94 -0.44
N VAL A 152 -13.44 -22.46 -1.26
CA VAL A 152 -13.65 -22.83 -2.66
C VAL A 152 -13.91 -21.63 -3.57
N LEU A 153 -15.01 -20.90 -3.39
CA LEU A 153 -15.39 -19.73 -4.20
C LEU A 153 -14.77 -18.44 -3.69
N LEU A 154 -14.50 -18.37 -2.40
CA LEU A 154 -14.02 -17.20 -1.67
C LEU A 154 -12.84 -17.58 -0.80
N VAL A 155 -11.89 -16.68 -0.68
CA VAL A 155 -10.76 -16.80 0.24
C VAL A 155 -10.87 -15.71 1.29
N ARG A 156 -10.98 -16.11 2.56
CA ARG A 156 -10.91 -15.17 3.70
C ARG A 156 -9.45 -14.96 4.07
N ASN A 157 -9.04 -13.71 4.10
CA ASN A 157 -7.68 -13.30 4.46
C ASN A 157 -7.71 -12.51 5.76
N ARG A 158 -6.76 -12.81 6.66
CA ARG A 158 -6.44 -12.00 7.82
C ARG A 158 -5.00 -11.54 7.66
N LEU A 159 -4.80 -10.23 7.50
CA LEU A 159 -3.50 -9.61 7.37
C LEU A 159 -3.17 -8.92 8.69
N ILE A 160 -1.97 -9.19 9.20
CA ILE A 160 -1.39 -8.59 10.38
C ILE A 160 -0.10 -7.92 9.93
N TYR A 161 0.06 -6.63 10.25
CA TYR A 161 1.26 -5.88 9.93
C TYR A 161 1.78 -5.18 11.18
N ASP A 162 2.98 -5.57 11.60
CA ASP A 162 3.70 -5.00 12.72
C ASP A 162 4.91 -4.21 12.18
N LEU A 163 4.99 -2.92 12.51
CA LEU A 163 6.09 -2.05 12.13
C LEU A 163 6.64 -1.33 13.37
N ASP A 164 7.87 -1.66 13.73
CA ASP A 164 8.56 -1.04 14.86
C ASP A 164 9.33 0.20 14.42
N LEU A 165 8.80 1.37 14.76
CA LEU A 165 9.39 2.68 14.49
C LEU A 165 9.99 3.33 15.75
N ARG A 166 10.12 2.61 16.86
CA ARG A 166 10.63 3.16 18.13
C ARG A 166 12.06 3.69 18.00
N SER A 167 12.86 3.09 17.16
CA SER A 167 14.22 3.55 16.87
C SER A 167 14.28 4.95 16.27
N LEU A 168 13.21 5.40 15.60
CA LEU A 168 13.14 6.75 15.04
C LEU A 168 12.95 7.82 16.13
N SER A 169 12.41 7.48 17.29
CA SER A 169 12.27 8.41 18.42
C SER A 169 13.64 8.85 18.98
N LEU A 170 14.65 7.96 18.90
CA LEU A 170 16.01 8.26 19.40
C LEU A 170 16.73 9.29 18.54
N ILE A 171 16.47 9.33 17.25
CA ILE A 171 17.02 10.35 16.35
C ILE A 171 16.39 11.70 16.65
N ALA A 172 15.10 11.70 16.86
CA ALA A 172 14.34 12.87 17.22
C ALA A 172 14.76 13.46 18.57
N SER A 173 15.08 12.62 19.59
CA SER A 173 15.44 13.10 20.93
C SER A 173 16.85 13.67 21.04
N ARG A 174 17.77 13.33 20.14
CA ARG A 174 19.14 13.89 20.09
C ARG A 174 19.23 15.27 19.44
N GLY A 175 18.25 15.65 18.66
CA GLY A 175 18.15 17.00 18.12
C GLY A 175 16.91 17.68 18.66
N ASN A 176 17.06 18.71 19.47
CA ASN A 176 16.04 19.52 20.16
C ASN A 176 14.81 19.99 19.33
N VAL A 177 14.31 19.18 18.40
CA VAL A 177 13.29 19.50 17.37
C VAL A 177 12.07 18.60 17.52
N LEU A 178 11.59 18.39 18.74
CA LEU A 178 10.72 17.25 19.06
C LEU A 178 9.24 17.52 19.22
N SER A 179 8.80 18.75 18.99
CA SER A 179 7.37 19.01 19.08
C SER A 179 6.60 18.72 17.78
N ASP A 180 7.29 18.46 16.67
CA ASP A 180 6.65 18.40 15.34
C ASP A 180 7.24 17.31 14.39
N THR A 181 7.73 16.21 14.95
CA THR A 181 8.35 15.12 14.14
C THR A 181 7.33 14.43 13.22
N GLY A 182 6.05 14.59 13.48
CA GLY A 182 4.97 14.10 12.60
C GLY A 182 4.90 14.83 11.26
N SER A 183 5.49 16.03 11.14
CA SER A 183 5.47 16.82 9.90
C SER A 183 6.70 16.60 9.00
N ILE A 184 7.76 15.97 9.51
CA ILE A 184 9.01 15.74 8.76
C ILE A 184 9.01 14.39 8.05
N LEU A 185 8.28 13.41 8.59
CA LEU A 185 8.22 12.06 8.09
C LEU A 185 6.76 11.65 7.96
N ASP A 186 6.27 11.58 6.74
CA ASP A 186 4.94 11.10 6.41
C ASP A 186 5.03 9.62 6.01
N LEU A 187 4.45 8.76 6.84
CA LEU A 187 4.50 7.32 6.66
C LEU A 187 3.09 6.76 6.57
N GLU A 188 2.74 6.21 5.43
CA GLU A 188 1.43 5.62 5.21
C GLU A 188 1.54 4.12 4.90
N PHE A 189 0.55 3.37 5.40
CA PHE A 189 0.30 2.01 4.93
C PHE A 189 -1.09 1.93 4.34
N SER A 190 -1.21 1.36 3.14
CA SER A 190 -2.49 1.24 2.45
C SER A 190 -2.80 -0.18 2.03
N LEU A 191 -4.07 -0.57 2.16
CA LEU A 191 -4.58 -1.86 1.69
C LEU A 191 -5.77 -1.66 0.78
N LYS A 192 -5.64 -2.07 -0.47
CA LYS A 192 -6.71 -2.03 -1.48
C LYS A 192 -7.15 -3.44 -1.83
N THR A 193 -8.45 -3.70 -1.75
CA THR A 193 -9.03 -5.02 -2.05
C THR A 193 -10.28 -4.87 -2.91
N PRO A 194 -10.68 -5.87 -3.73
CA PRO A 194 -11.81 -5.77 -4.65
C PRO A 194 -13.13 -5.40 -3.97
N TRP A 195 -13.37 -5.92 -2.77
CA TRP A 195 -14.62 -5.72 -2.02
C TRP A 195 -14.46 -4.86 -0.76
N GLY A 196 -13.26 -4.29 -0.55
CA GLY A 196 -12.91 -3.57 0.66
C GLY A 196 -12.43 -4.52 1.77
N ALA A 197 -11.88 -3.93 2.82
CA ALA A 197 -11.39 -4.64 3.99
C ALA A 197 -12.05 -4.07 5.25
N ARG A 198 -12.04 -4.87 6.33
CA ARG A 198 -12.56 -4.49 7.63
C ARG A 198 -11.43 -4.50 8.64
N ASN A 199 -11.16 -3.35 9.26
CA ASN A 199 -10.28 -3.27 10.42
C ASN A 199 -10.93 -4.01 11.60
N ILE A 200 -10.18 -4.93 12.23
CA ILE A 200 -10.65 -5.71 13.37
C ILE A 200 -9.88 -5.41 14.66
N GLN A 201 -8.91 -4.52 14.58
CA GLN A 201 -8.17 -4.06 15.74
C GLN A 201 -9.09 -3.26 16.67
N GLN A 202 -9.15 -3.65 17.96
CA GLN A 202 -10.03 -3.05 18.98
C GLN A 202 -9.27 -2.48 20.18
N ASN A 203 -7.94 -2.37 20.11
CA ASN A 203 -7.12 -1.88 21.21
C ASN A 203 -7.17 -0.35 21.31
N GLU A 204 -6.98 0.21 22.49
CA GLU A 204 -6.94 1.67 22.72
C GLU A 204 -5.82 2.39 21.93
N THR A 205 -4.75 1.66 21.60
CA THR A 205 -3.64 2.13 20.76
C THR A 205 -3.85 1.85 19.26
N ALA A 206 -5.07 1.42 18.86
CA ALA A 206 -5.36 1.09 17.49
C ALA A 206 -5.35 2.34 16.60
N ILE A 207 -4.56 2.29 15.53
CA ILE A 207 -4.57 3.32 14.51
C ILE A 207 -5.81 3.11 13.63
N ASN A 208 -6.73 4.05 13.68
CA ASN A 208 -7.94 3.97 12.87
C ASN A 208 -7.63 4.33 11.41
N PRO A 209 -7.95 3.43 10.45
CA PRO A 209 -7.71 3.72 9.05
C PRO A 209 -8.71 4.74 8.50
N GLN A 210 -8.26 5.56 7.59
CA GLN A 210 -9.11 6.35 6.72
C GLN A 210 -9.62 5.45 5.59
N LYS A 211 -10.92 5.44 5.35
CA LYS A 211 -11.52 4.66 4.27
C LYS A 211 -11.67 5.54 3.02
N GLN A 212 -10.95 5.16 1.98
CA GLN A 212 -11.01 5.80 0.66
C GLN A 212 -11.60 4.80 -0.36
N GLY A 213 -12.93 4.74 -0.46
CA GLY A 213 -13.63 3.77 -1.30
C GLY A 213 -13.37 2.32 -0.88
N LYS A 214 -12.59 1.56 -1.65
CA LYS A 214 -12.21 0.15 -1.38
C LYS A 214 -10.81 0.03 -0.77
N GLN A 215 -10.15 1.13 -0.48
CA GLN A 215 -8.84 1.21 0.13
C GLN A 215 -8.97 1.67 1.58
N LEU A 216 -8.19 1.07 2.47
CA LEU A 216 -7.94 1.54 3.82
C LEU A 216 -6.53 2.12 3.87
N VAL A 217 -6.37 3.29 4.48
CA VAL A 217 -5.10 3.99 4.63
C VAL A 217 -4.86 4.26 6.11
N TRP A 218 -3.72 3.83 6.63
CA TRP A 218 -3.28 4.07 8.00
C TRP A 218 -2.10 5.03 7.98
N GLN A 219 -2.23 6.10 8.77
CA GLN A 219 -1.13 6.99 9.07
C GLN A 219 -0.28 6.34 10.16
N LEU A 220 0.96 5.98 9.84
CA LEU A 220 1.86 5.32 10.78
C LEU A 220 2.50 6.35 11.70
N GLN A 221 2.67 6.00 12.97
CA GLN A 221 3.20 6.90 13.99
C GLN A 221 4.70 6.62 14.23
N PRO A 222 5.60 7.57 13.89
CA PRO A 222 7.01 7.46 14.21
C PRO A 222 7.22 7.39 15.73
N GLY A 223 8.23 6.64 16.16
CA GLY A 223 8.56 6.50 17.59
C GLY A 223 7.73 5.47 18.35
N GLN A 224 6.82 4.77 17.69
CA GLN A 224 5.95 3.77 18.30
C GLN A 224 5.99 2.43 17.54
N LEU A 225 5.44 1.39 18.17
CA LEU A 225 5.11 0.14 17.51
C LEU A 225 3.74 0.30 16.86
N ASN A 226 3.71 0.23 15.54
CA ASN A 226 2.49 0.28 14.76
C ASN A 226 1.99 -1.14 14.50
N HIS A 227 0.78 -1.45 14.94
CA HIS A 227 0.12 -2.72 14.72
C HIS A 227 -1.16 -2.52 13.94
N ILE A 228 -1.33 -3.27 12.85
CA ILE A 228 -2.51 -3.22 11.97
C ILE A 228 -3.04 -4.63 11.80
N GLU A 229 -4.34 -4.81 11.99
CA GLU A 229 -5.00 -6.09 11.81
C GLU A 229 -6.30 -5.92 11.03
N VAL A 230 -6.39 -6.63 9.87
CA VAL A 230 -7.53 -6.52 8.97
C VAL A 230 -7.99 -7.86 8.44
N VAL A 231 -9.30 -7.96 8.17
CA VAL A 231 -9.91 -9.09 7.50
C VAL A 231 -10.59 -8.64 6.22
N PHE A 232 -10.40 -9.41 5.15
CA PHE A 232 -11.03 -9.18 3.86
C PHE A 232 -11.28 -10.48 3.10
N TRP A 233 -12.15 -10.40 2.10
CA TRP A 233 -12.55 -11.52 1.28
C TRP A 233 -12.11 -11.29 -0.16
N LEU A 234 -11.60 -12.35 -0.78
CA LEU A 234 -11.18 -12.32 -2.18
C LEU A 234 -11.93 -13.39 -2.98
N PRO A 235 -12.36 -13.10 -4.22
CA PRO A 235 -12.89 -14.12 -5.11
C PRO A 235 -11.79 -15.10 -5.50
N SER A 236 -12.14 -16.39 -5.55
CA SER A 236 -11.26 -17.44 -6.05
C SER A 236 -11.57 -17.68 -7.53
N PRO A 237 -10.70 -17.28 -8.47
CA PRO A 237 -10.94 -17.48 -9.89
C PRO A 237 -11.06 -18.97 -10.24
N LEU A 238 -10.26 -19.82 -9.59
CA LEU A 238 -10.29 -21.27 -9.79
C LEU A 238 -11.61 -21.90 -9.33
N GLY A 239 -12.08 -21.51 -8.14
CA GLY A 239 -13.37 -22.00 -7.60
C GLY A 239 -14.56 -21.53 -8.43
N ILE A 240 -14.56 -20.26 -8.85
CA ILE A 240 -15.61 -19.70 -9.71
C ILE A 240 -15.60 -20.40 -11.07
N GLY A 241 -14.42 -20.61 -11.68
CA GLY A 241 -14.28 -21.33 -12.94
C GLY A 241 -14.80 -22.79 -12.84
N GLY A 242 -14.45 -23.50 -11.76
CA GLY A 242 -14.97 -24.84 -11.50
C GLY A 242 -16.50 -24.87 -11.38
N LEU A 243 -17.09 -23.91 -10.65
CA LEU A 243 -18.54 -23.81 -10.53
C LEU A 243 -19.21 -23.58 -11.90
N LEU A 244 -18.66 -22.69 -12.73
CA LEU A 244 -19.18 -22.42 -14.07
C LEU A 244 -19.15 -23.70 -14.95
N ILE A 245 -18.09 -24.49 -14.89
CA ILE A 245 -17.98 -25.77 -15.62
C ILE A 245 -19.08 -26.74 -15.14
N ILE A 246 -19.26 -26.90 -13.83
CA ILE A 246 -20.30 -27.74 -13.25
C ILE A 246 -21.70 -27.31 -13.72
N LEU A 247 -21.98 -25.99 -13.66
CA LEU A 247 -23.27 -25.45 -14.13
C LEU A 247 -23.48 -25.65 -15.63
N PHE A 248 -22.42 -25.52 -16.43
CA PHE A 248 -22.48 -25.76 -17.87
C PHE A 248 -22.80 -27.22 -18.18
N ILE A 249 -22.12 -28.17 -17.51
CA ILE A 249 -22.38 -29.61 -17.68
C ILE A 249 -23.82 -29.95 -17.25
N TRP A 250 -24.22 -29.46 -16.06
CA TRP A 250 -25.58 -29.73 -15.55
C TRP A 250 -26.66 -29.12 -16.45
N GLY A 251 -26.44 -27.87 -16.92
CA GLY A 251 -27.34 -27.22 -17.89
C GLY A 251 -27.43 -27.99 -19.22
N GLY A 252 -26.30 -28.49 -19.73
CA GLY A 252 -26.27 -29.32 -20.94
C GLY A 252 -27.06 -30.65 -20.77
N ILE A 253 -26.90 -31.31 -19.63
CA ILE A 253 -27.64 -32.51 -19.27
C ILE A 253 -29.16 -32.20 -19.19
N TYR A 254 -29.51 -31.10 -18.47
CA TYR A 254 -30.90 -30.68 -18.33
C TYR A 254 -31.56 -30.38 -19.69
N LEU A 255 -30.90 -29.63 -20.58
CA LEU A 255 -31.37 -29.32 -21.93
C LEU A 255 -31.54 -30.58 -22.75
N ARG A 256 -30.59 -31.52 -22.67
CA ARG A 256 -30.70 -32.81 -23.38
C ARG A 256 -31.95 -33.57 -22.95
N TYR A 257 -32.19 -33.73 -21.67
CA TYR A 257 -33.33 -34.52 -21.18
C TYR A 257 -34.68 -33.81 -21.33
N HIS A 258 -34.67 -32.47 -21.40
CA HIS A 258 -35.93 -31.71 -21.50
C HIS A 258 -36.34 -31.38 -22.94
N PHE A 259 -35.38 -31.19 -23.84
CA PHE A 259 -35.65 -30.76 -25.22
C PHE A 259 -35.33 -31.80 -26.28
N MET A 260 -34.56 -32.84 -25.98
CA MET A 260 -34.27 -33.91 -26.96
C MET A 260 -35.07 -35.18 -26.65
N PRO A 261 -35.80 -35.75 -27.62
CA PRO A 261 -36.49 -37.01 -27.43
C PRO A 261 -35.50 -38.12 -27.16
N ASP A 262 -35.89 -39.10 -26.31
CA ASP A 262 -35.04 -40.23 -25.94
C ASP A 262 -34.67 -41.04 -27.19
N PRO A 263 -33.40 -41.20 -27.55
CA PRO A 263 -32.97 -41.91 -28.72
C PRO A 263 -33.38 -43.42 -28.68
N ARG A 264 -33.71 -43.97 -27.51
CA ARG A 264 -34.21 -45.34 -27.36
C ARG A 264 -35.64 -45.54 -27.91
N VAL A 265 -36.44 -44.47 -28.00
CA VAL A 265 -37.81 -44.55 -28.53
C VAL A 265 -37.82 -44.63 -30.07
N GLN A 266 -36.77 -44.17 -30.73
CA GLN A 266 -36.67 -44.17 -32.20
C GLN A 266 -36.28 -45.53 -32.79
N PHE A 267 -35.83 -46.50 -31.99
CA PHE A 267 -35.40 -47.84 -32.42
C PHE A 267 -36.34 -48.99 -31.95
N ALA A 268 -37.53 -48.67 -31.45
CA ALA A 268 -38.52 -49.70 -31.23
C ALA A 268 -39.06 -50.16 -32.62
N PRO A 269 -38.71 -51.34 -33.13
CA PRO A 269 -39.29 -51.84 -34.37
C PRO A 269 -40.79 -51.96 -34.12
N ASP A 270 -41.60 -51.51 -35.09
CA ASP A 270 -43.06 -51.67 -35.09
C ASP A 270 -43.37 -53.16 -34.98
N ALA A 271 -43.66 -53.70 -33.79
CA ALA A 271 -44.03 -55.03 -33.48
C ALA A 271 -45.51 -55.32 -33.88
N LYS A 272 -46.02 -54.66 -34.92
CA LYS A 272 -47.40 -54.86 -35.41
C LYS A 272 -47.54 -55.44 -36.82
N ALA A 273 -46.49 -56.03 -37.39
CA ALA A 273 -46.58 -56.59 -38.72
C ALA A 273 -46.27 -58.10 -38.75
N ALA A 274 -46.74 -58.83 -37.75
CA ALA A 274 -46.59 -60.35 -37.77
C ALA A 274 -47.82 -61.06 -37.17
N THR A 275 -49.03 -60.67 -37.66
CA THR A 275 -50.21 -61.49 -37.49
C THR A 275 -51.16 -61.25 -38.69
N GLU A 276 -50.87 -61.87 -39.84
CA GLU A 276 -51.81 -62.36 -40.85
C GLU A 276 -51.22 -63.55 -41.48
#